data_dc82dfb46ab9a70782bd16c3983365cb
#
_entry.id   dc82dfb46ab9a70782bd16c3983365cb
#
_cell.length_a   1.000
_cell.length_b   1.000
_cell.length_c   1.000
_cell.angle_alpha   90.00
_cell.angle_beta   90.00
_cell.angle_gamma   90.00
#
_symmetry.space_group_name_H-M   'P 1'
#
loop_
_entity.id
_entity.type
_entity.pdbx_description
1 polymer ?
#
loop_
_entity_poly.entity_id
_entity_poly.type
_entity_poly.pdbx_seq_one_letter_code
_entity_poly.pdbx_strand_id
1 'polypeptide(L)'
;DWGWMILSNKGDGKSSLSFINPGLRATHDVENIIEDGLGTDPLGIYYYYVLGSISGSYVSGLPKILINQGSGSVTLDGNSLQKDMWLAHEFENRKEPEGLKIMDFAFKEEYYVICSEQGEVYIRAVGTDNKAIPYYGKYGAMPYEFEGGSRITCFAPFHNVTYWCADEERCILYDEQNARFIGITHYPQWGAVYTPAIVYFKTYDQDLEVPSGVLRVNNMGAGTRCLAIGAYEKKDVASNGGLTFWSNYVSLIDVQGTGNYDLHEFAVKDMDNNSHLITGTDQYGFSGSSLLTPQSVIKMSSNFEKNPYFYFTDGDKNLYIYSMQMRSHMLAYTAGSRITGISGSPVVCEFYGYGGNSTDPNFRLALSQENGDIAIIDVNTSQMVRLFEGFAPDLELKTFSGFGDVKGMVWCTNYEGEY
;
A
#
# COMPACT_ATOMS: atom_id res chain seq x y z
N ASP A 1 18.16 -1.61 -11.82
CA ASP A 1 18.34 -2.53 -10.69
C ASP A 1 17.04 -2.60 -9.88
N TRP A 2 16.77 -3.75 -9.26
CA TRP A 2 15.62 -4.00 -8.41
C TRP A 2 16.07 -4.27 -6.97
N GLY A 3 15.22 -3.92 -5.99
CA GLY A 3 15.52 -4.02 -4.58
C GLY A 3 14.88 -2.92 -3.75
N TRP A 4 15.31 -2.75 -2.50
CA TRP A 4 14.83 -1.67 -1.66
C TRP A 4 15.57 -0.36 -1.92
N MET A 5 14.83 0.68 -2.27
CA MET A 5 15.29 2.06 -2.20
C MET A 5 14.95 2.64 -0.82
N ILE A 6 15.90 3.29 -0.19
CA ILE A 6 15.81 3.77 1.18
C ILE A 6 16.05 5.27 1.19
N LEU A 7 15.08 6.02 1.72
CA LEU A 7 15.20 7.45 1.96
C LEU A 7 15.52 7.70 3.43
N SER A 8 16.52 8.51 3.68
CA SER A 8 16.97 8.79 5.05
C SER A 8 17.51 10.21 5.22
N ASN A 9 17.66 10.62 6.49
CA ASN A 9 18.41 11.79 6.91
C ASN A 9 19.67 11.31 7.66
N LYS A 10 20.84 11.70 7.19
CA LYS A 10 22.13 11.35 7.83
C LYS A 10 22.55 12.32 8.93
N GLY A 11 21.64 13.19 9.40
CA GLY A 11 21.88 14.11 10.50
C GLY A 11 22.21 15.53 10.08
N ASP A 12 22.26 15.81 8.78
CA ASP A 12 22.50 17.15 8.21
C ASP A 12 21.24 17.82 7.66
N GLY A 13 20.08 17.17 7.80
CA GLY A 13 18.80 17.62 7.27
C GLY A 13 18.60 17.33 5.78
N LYS A 14 19.60 16.83 5.08
CA LYS A 14 19.49 16.50 3.66
C LYS A 14 18.85 15.15 3.43
N SER A 15 18.11 15.06 2.34
CA SER A 15 17.59 13.79 1.83
C SER A 15 18.72 12.98 1.23
N SER A 16 18.88 11.74 1.72
CA SER A 16 19.86 10.78 1.20
C SER A 16 19.17 9.51 0.74
N LEU A 17 19.61 8.97 -0.39
CA LEU A 17 19.16 7.71 -0.93
C LEU A 17 20.22 6.63 -0.77
N SER A 18 19.77 5.45 -0.41
CA SER A 18 20.58 4.23 -0.40
C SER A 18 19.78 3.09 -1.04
N PHE A 19 20.47 2.04 -1.42
CA PHE A 19 19.87 0.91 -2.12
C PHE A 19 20.37 -0.42 -1.56
N ILE A 20 19.47 -1.38 -1.37
CA ILE A 20 19.80 -2.77 -1.03
C ILE A 20 19.26 -3.67 -2.13
N ASN A 21 20.14 -4.36 -2.85
CA ASN A 21 19.74 -5.27 -3.91
C ASN A 21 19.32 -6.66 -3.37
N PRO A 22 18.66 -7.51 -4.18
CA PRO A 22 18.25 -8.85 -3.77
C PRO A 22 19.41 -9.77 -3.39
N GLY A 23 20.61 -9.50 -3.90
CA GLY A 23 21.83 -10.20 -3.53
C GLY A 23 22.43 -9.77 -2.19
N LEU A 24 21.68 -8.99 -1.40
CA LEU A 24 22.06 -8.49 -0.08
C LEU A 24 23.35 -7.68 -0.08
N ARG A 25 23.44 -6.74 -1.00
CA ARG A 25 24.50 -5.73 -1.07
C ARG A 25 23.88 -4.34 -0.93
N ALA A 26 24.42 -3.57 0.00
CA ALA A 26 24.02 -2.17 0.18
C ALA A 26 24.92 -1.23 -0.64
N THR A 27 24.31 -0.19 -1.19
CA THR A 27 24.99 0.95 -1.80
C THR A 27 24.43 2.21 -1.16
N HIS A 28 25.30 3.00 -0.53
CA HIS A 28 24.93 4.25 0.11
C HIS A 28 25.13 5.45 -0.85
N ASP A 29 24.49 6.55 -0.54
CA ASP A 29 24.66 7.86 -1.20
C ASP A 29 24.44 7.80 -2.72
N VAL A 30 23.42 7.02 -3.15
CA VAL A 30 23.07 6.94 -4.58
C VAL A 30 22.51 8.25 -5.12
N GLU A 31 22.06 9.18 -4.25
CA GLU A 31 21.66 10.52 -4.62
C GLU A 31 22.80 11.35 -5.24
N ASN A 32 24.04 10.97 -5.03
CA ASN A 32 25.19 11.68 -5.63
C ASN A 32 25.24 11.59 -7.15
N ILE A 33 24.47 10.67 -7.77
CA ILE A 33 24.33 10.59 -9.23
C ILE A 33 23.22 11.52 -9.75
N ILE A 34 22.40 12.09 -8.86
CA ILE A 34 21.30 12.99 -9.23
C ILE A 34 21.88 14.38 -9.47
N GLU A 35 21.60 14.96 -10.64
CA GLU A 35 21.99 16.34 -10.94
C GLU A 35 21.30 17.29 -9.95
N ASP A 36 22.07 18.20 -9.36
CA ASP A 36 21.66 19.12 -8.27
C ASP A 36 21.30 18.43 -6.94
N GLY A 37 21.49 17.13 -6.80
CA GLY A 37 21.18 16.36 -5.60
C GLY A 37 19.69 16.30 -5.25
N LEU A 38 19.35 15.77 -4.10
CA LEU A 38 18.02 15.84 -3.49
C LEU A 38 17.90 17.10 -2.62
N GLY A 39 16.67 17.38 -2.16
CA GLY A 39 16.39 18.48 -1.24
C GLY A 39 16.69 18.14 0.22
N THR A 40 15.93 18.75 1.12
CA THR A 40 16.08 18.62 2.57
C THR A 40 14.76 18.20 3.22
N ASP A 41 14.86 17.76 4.47
CA ASP A 41 13.72 17.33 5.28
C ASP A 41 12.96 16.15 4.65
N PRO A 42 13.62 14.98 4.52
CA PRO A 42 13.00 13.79 3.91
C PRO A 42 11.82 13.30 4.76
N LEU A 43 10.71 12.96 4.10
CA LEU A 43 9.45 12.57 4.75
C LEU A 43 8.99 11.17 4.33
N GLY A 44 9.09 10.81 3.04
CA GLY A 44 8.64 9.53 2.52
C GLY A 44 9.09 9.24 1.10
N ILE A 45 9.04 7.97 0.72
CA ILE A 45 9.43 7.49 -0.61
C ILE A 45 8.40 6.51 -1.13
N TYR A 46 8.02 6.65 -2.42
CA TYR A 46 6.99 5.85 -3.08
C TYR A 46 7.46 5.47 -4.48
N TYR A 47 7.19 4.24 -4.87
CA TYR A 47 7.53 3.70 -6.18
C TYR A 47 6.26 3.43 -6.97
N TYR A 48 6.24 3.83 -8.26
CA TYR A 48 5.08 3.67 -9.12
C TYR A 48 5.48 3.64 -10.60
N TYR A 49 4.52 3.34 -11.45
CA TYR A 49 4.69 3.34 -12.90
C TYR A 49 3.82 4.40 -13.54
N VAL A 50 4.33 5.01 -14.59
CA VAL A 50 3.55 5.87 -15.48
C VAL A 50 3.37 5.10 -16.78
N LEU A 51 2.17 5.18 -17.37
CA LEU A 51 1.93 4.63 -18.70
C LEU A 51 2.94 5.22 -19.70
N GLY A 52 3.72 4.35 -20.30
CA GLY A 52 4.55 4.68 -21.45
C GLY A 52 3.72 4.79 -22.72
N SER A 53 4.37 4.99 -23.84
CA SER A 53 3.68 5.03 -25.13
C SER A 53 3.02 3.69 -25.43
N ILE A 54 1.75 3.72 -25.81
CA ILE A 54 1.03 2.55 -26.30
C ILE A 54 1.49 2.30 -27.73
N SER A 55 2.31 1.29 -27.96
CA SER A 55 2.66 0.81 -29.29
C SER A 55 2.06 -0.58 -29.47
N GLY A 56 0.94 -0.65 -30.21
CA GLY A 56 0.23 -1.92 -30.43
C GLY A 56 -0.43 -2.47 -29.16
N SER A 57 -0.19 -3.74 -28.83
CA SER A 57 -0.79 -4.43 -27.68
C SER A 57 0.01 -4.31 -26.37
N TYR A 58 1.03 -3.47 -26.32
CA TYR A 58 1.95 -3.40 -25.18
C TYR A 58 2.00 -2.00 -24.58
N VAL A 59 1.77 -1.93 -23.28
CA VAL A 59 2.00 -0.75 -22.45
C VAL A 59 3.30 -0.95 -21.71
N SER A 60 4.34 -0.22 -22.04
CA SER A 60 5.55 -0.20 -21.22
C SER A 60 5.36 0.81 -20.10
N GLY A 61 5.35 0.35 -18.84
CA GLY A 61 5.38 1.23 -17.69
C GLY A 61 6.75 1.89 -17.54
N LEU A 62 6.75 3.21 -17.30
CA LEU A 62 7.96 3.93 -16.93
C LEU A 62 8.04 4.00 -15.41
N PRO A 63 9.07 3.38 -14.78
CA PRO A 63 9.22 3.42 -13.34
C PRO A 63 9.53 4.83 -12.86
N LYS A 64 8.89 5.22 -11.76
CA LYS A 64 9.06 6.51 -11.10
C LYS A 64 9.25 6.33 -9.61
N ILE A 65 9.99 7.24 -8.99
CA ILE A 65 10.17 7.30 -7.55
C ILE A 65 9.74 8.69 -7.10
N LEU A 66 8.73 8.75 -6.25
CA LEU A 66 8.32 10.00 -5.60
C LEU A 66 9.07 10.13 -4.27
N ILE A 67 9.80 11.21 -4.13
CA ILE A 67 10.46 11.62 -2.89
C ILE A 67 9.63 12.76 -2.27
N ASN A 68 8.96 12.49 -1.16
CA ASN A 68 8.29 13.50 -0.36
C ASN A 68 9.30 14.12 0.61
N GLN A 69 9.46 15.42 0.57
CA GLN A 69 10.44 16.16 1.38
C GLN A 69 9.97 17.59 1.62
N GLY A 70 10.36 18.18 2.75
CA GLY A 70 9.90 19.51 3.17
C GLY A 70 10.37 20.65 2.27
N SER A 71 11.49 20.49 1.58
CA SER A 71 11.98 21.47 0.59
C SER A 71 11.25 21.46 -0.75
N GLY A 72 10.22 20.66 -0.89
CA GLY A 72 9.44 20.40 -2.10
C GLY A 72 9.68 18.99 -2.64
N SER A 73 8.58 18.28 -2.88
CA SER A 73 8.63 16.89 -3.34
C SER A 73 9.02 16.79 -4.81
N VAL A 74 9.72 15.73 -5.16
CA VAL A 74 10.25 15.51 -6.51
C VAL A 74 10.01 14.09 -6.97
N THR A 75 9.71 13.91 -8.25
CA THR A 75 9.73 12.60 -8.89
C THR A 75 11.06 12.38 -9.59
N LEU A 76 11.57 11.17 -9.47
CA LEU A 76 12.76 10.70 -10.16
C LEU A 76 12.36 9.69 -11.23
N ASP A 77 13.09 9.67 -12.32
CA ASP A 77 13.05 8.55 -13.26
C ASP A 77 13.63 7.30 -12.58
N GLY A 78 12.85 6.22 -12.53
CA GLY A 78 13.22 5.02 -11.77
C GLY A 78 14.40 4.24 -12.36
N ASN A 79 14.75 4.47 -13.63
CA ASN A 79 15.88 3.80 -14.29
C ASN A 79 17.18 4.60 -14.12
N SER A 80 17.13 5.90 -14.32
CA SER A 80 18.32 6.78 -14.28
C SER A 80 18.55 7.44 -12.94
N LEU A 81 17.54 7.49 -12.07
CA LEU A 81 17.45 8.25 -10.82
C LEU A 81 17.56 9.77 -11.02
N GLN A 82 17.53 10.27 -12.25
CA GLN A 82 17.55 11.71 -12.47
C GLN A 82 16.20 12.33 -12.13
N LYS A 83 16.21 13.59 -11.71
CA LYS A 83 14.98 14.36 -11.46
C LYS A 83 14.16 14.42 -12.75
N ASP A 84 12.89 14.07 -12.63
CA ASP A 84 11.93 14.13 -13.71
C ASP A 84 11.08 15.40 -13.57
N MET A 85 10.42 15.56 -12.42
CA MET A 85 9.51 16.68 -12.20
C MET A 85 9.41 17.05 -10.70
N TRP A 86 9.16 18.32 -10.43
CA TRP A 86 8.69 18.73 -9.11
C TRP A 86 7.21 18.38 -8.95
N LEU A 87 6.84 17.77 -7.83
CA LEU A 87 5.44 17.38 -7.55
C LEU A 87 4.52 18.61 -7.62
N ALA A 88 5.00 19.79 -7.26
CA ALA A 88 4.26 21.05 -7.41
C ALA A 88 3.70 21.27 -8.83
N HIS A 89 4.40 20.83 -9.87
CA HIS A 89 3.96 20.99 -11.26
C HIS A 89 2.80 20.03 -11.64
N GLU A 90 2.59 19.02 -10.82
CA GLU A 90 1.49 18.06 -11.01
C GLU A 90 0.18 18.54 -10.37
N PHE A 91 0.18 19.65 -9.63
CA PHE A 91 -1.02 20.33 -9.14
C PHE A 91 -1.53 21.39 -10.12
N GLU A 92 -2.85 21.60 -10.15
CA GLU A 92 -3.51 22.58 -11.05
C GLU A 92 -2.97 24.00 -10.86
N ASN A 93 -2.74 24.40 -9.62
CA ASN A 93 -2.20 25.70 -9.25
C ASN A 93 -0.65 25.76 -9.32
N ARG A 94 -0.01 24.66 -9.75
CA ARG A 94 1.47 24.51 -9.78
C ARG A 94 2.15 24.72 -8.43
N LYS A 95 1.44 24.44 -7.35
CA LYS A 95 1.93 24.56 -5.99
C LYS A 95 1.60 23.30 -5.21
N GLU A 96 2.60 22.72 -4.60
CA GLU A 96 2.41 21.65 -3.62
C GLU A 96 1.69 22.21 -2.39
N PRO A 97 0.72 21.49 -1.79
CA PRO A 97 0.11 21.90 -0.53
C PRO A 97 1.16 22.18 0.54
N GLU A 98 0.96 23.23 1.31
CA GLU A 98 1.91 23.64 2.33
C GLU A 98 2.02 22.58 3.43
N GLY A 99 3.24 22.13 3.70
CA GLY A 99 3.51 21.11 4.71
C GLY A 99 3.01 19.71 4.32
N LEU A 100 2.84 19.43 3.03
CA LEU A 100 2.37 18.11 2.57
C LEU A 100 3.29 16.99 3.08
N LYS A 101 2.75 16.20 3.98
CA LYS A 101 3.32 14.91 4.39
C LYS A 101 2.44 13.82 3.84
N ILE A 102 2.98 13.05 2.93
CA ILE A 102 2.26 11.95 2.32
C ILE A 102 2.24 10.78 3.31
N MET A 103 1.06 10.35 3.71
CA MET A 103 0.85 9.17 4.54
C MET A 103 0.94 7.91 3.69
N ASP A 104 0.28 7.94 2.54
CA ASP A 104 0.33 6.85 1.57
C ASP A 104 0.03 7.35 0.15
N PHE A 105 0.49 6.58 -0.81
CA PHE A 105 0.36 6.88 -2.22
C PHE A 105 -0.09 5.63 -2.98
N ALA A 106 -1.17 5.74 -3.73
CA ALA A 106 -1.60 4.70 -4.62
C ALA A 106 -1.58 5.18 -6.06
N PHE A 107 -1.25 4.27 -6.92
CA PHE A 107 -1.35 4.49 -8.34
C PHE A 107 -1.99 3.28 -9.00
N LYS A 108 -2.71 3.54 -10.04
CA LYS A 108 -3.09 2.59 -11.06
C LYS A 108 -2.99 3.32 -12.39
N GLU A 109 -2.90 2.58 -13.47
CA GLU A 109 -2.67 3.11 -14.81
C GLU A 109 -3.39 4.43 -15.12
N GLU A 110 -4.53 4.67 -14.49
CA GLU A 110 -5.41 5.80 -14.76
C GLU A 110 -5.61 6.76 -13.58
N TYR A 111 -5.16 6.40 -12.38
CA TYR A 111 -5.30 7.24 -11.19
C TYR A 111 -4.06 7.24 -10.33
N TYR A 112 -3.79 8.41 -9.80
CA TYR A 112 -2.83 8.60 -8.72
C TYR A 112 -3.55 9.25 -7.56
N VAL A 113 -3.41 8.67 -6.39
CA VAL A 113 -4.05 9.14 -5.16
C VAL A 113 -2.98 9.41 -4.12
N ILE A 114 -2.94 10.63 -3.63
CA ILE A 114 -2.13 11.03 -2.48
C ILE A 114 -3.06 11.13 -1.28
N CYS A 115 -2.74 10.41 -0.21
CA CYS A 115 -3.32 10.61 1.11
C CYS A 115 -2.30 11.30 2.00
N SER A 116 -2.67 12.44 2.58
CA SER A 116 -1.80 13.18 3.50
C SER A 116 -1.98 12.72 4.95
N GLU A 117 -0.97 12.94 5.79
CA GLU A 117 -1.09 12.72 7.25
C GLU A 117 -2.16 13.60 7.90
N GLN A 118 -2.55 14.72 7.25
CA GLN A 118 -3.65 15.58 7.68
C GLN A 118 -5.02 14.97 7.41
N GLY A 119 -5.07 13.88 6.64
CA GLY A 119 -6.31 13.18 6.26
C GLY A 119 -6.95 13.72 5.00
N GLU A 120 -6.21 14.51 4.22
CA GLU A 120 -6.63 15.05 2.93
C GLU A 120 -6.29 14.09 1.80
N VAL A 121 -7.10 14.10 0.75
CA VAL A 121 -6.92 13.26 -0.42
C VAL A 121 -6.83 14.11 -1.67
N TYR A 122 -5.81 13.87 -2.47
CA TYR A 122 -5.63 14.50 -3.77
C TYR A 122 -5.66 13.42 -4.84
N ILE A 123 -6.46 13.63 -5.88
CA ILE A 123 -6.67 12.65 -6.95
C ILE A 123 -6.24 13.28 -8.26
N ARG A 124 -5.47 12.51 -9.03
CA ARG A 124 -5.08 12.84 -10.40
C ARG A 124 -5.55 11.74 -11.33
N ALA A 125 -6.34 12.12 -12.34
CA ALA A 125 -6.74 11.20 -13.39
C ALA A 125 -5.69 11.14 -14.50
N VAL A 126 -5.51 9.96 -15.05
CA VAL A 126 -4.73 9.71 -16.26
C VAL A 126 -5.65 9.01 -17.25
N GLY A 127 -5.63 9.38 -18.49
CA GLY A 127 -6.46 8.76 -19.53
C GLY A 127 -5.77 8.74 -20.88
N THR A 128 -6.36 8.06 -21.83
CA THR A 128 -5.94 8.11 -23.22
C THR A 128 -7.02 8.82 -24.06
N ASP A 129 -6.61 9.69 -24.97
CA ASP A 129 -7.53 10.22 -25.96
C ASP A 129 -7.88 9.15 -27.01
N ASN A 130 -8.84 9.46 -27.90
CA ASN A 130 -9.25 8.56 -29.00
C ASN A 130 -8.12 8.20 -29.98
N LYS A 131 -6.93 8.76 -29.79
CA LYS A 131 -5.73 8.48 -30.59
C LYS A 131 -4.69 7.69 -29.81
N ALA A 132 -5.05 7.15 -28.63
CA ALA A 132 -4.16 6.47 -27.71
C ALA A 132 -2.98 7.34 -27.23
N ILE A 133 -3.15 8.66 -27.22
CA ILE A 133 -2.18 9.58 -26.63
C ILE A 133 -2.49 9.68 -25.13
N PRO A 134 -1.53 9.39 -24.24
CA PRO A 134 -1.73 9.54 -22.80
C PRO A 134 -2.13 10.97 -22.43
N TYR A 135 -3.22 11.11 -21.71
CA TYR A 135 -3.63 12.38 -21.12
C TYR A 135 -3.37 12.33 -19.63
N TYR A 136 -2.53 13.24 -19.16
CA TYR A 136 -2.23 13.36 -17.74
C TYR A 136 -2.99 14.54 -17.18
N GLY A 137 -4.03 14.27 -16.37
CA GLY A 137 -4.65 15.26 -15.52
C GLY A 137 -3.69 15.80 -14.49
N LYS A 138 -4.19 16.63 -13.61
CA LYS A 138 -3.46 17.19 -12.48
C LYS A 138 -4.20 16.89 -11.19
N TYR A 139 -3.48 16.88 -10.08
CA TYR A 139 -4.10 16.92 -8.76
C TYR A 139 -4.86 18.23 -8.62
N GLY A 140 -6.03 18.20 -7.99
CA GLY A 140 -6.77 19.41 -7.64
C GLY A 140 -5.92 20.37 -6.81
N ALA A 141 -6.15 21.67 -6.98
CA ALA A 141 -5.50 22.69 -6.16
C ALA A 141 -5.91 22.62 -4.68
N MET A 142 -7.06 22.01 -4.41
CA MET A 142 -7.62 21.74 -3.09
C MET A 142 -7.80 20.23 -2.92
N PRO A 143 -7.83 19.73 -1.69
CA PRO A 143 -8.15 18.34 -1.43
C PRO A 143 -9.53 17.98 -1.98
N TYR A 144 -9.71 16.72 -2.31
CA TYR A 144 -11.01 16.23 -2.74
C TYR A 144 -12.03 16.30 -1.58
N GLU A 145 -13.18 16.92 -1.85
CA GLU A 145 -14.27 17.05 -0.89
C GLU A 145 -15.18 15.83 -0.96
N PHE A 146 -15.09 14.96 0.05
CA PHE A 146 -16.03 13.86 0.21
C PHE A 146 -17.36 14.35 0.80
N GLU A 147 -18.44 13.65 0.48
CA GLU A 147 -19.76 13.95 1.01
C GLU A 147 -19.78 13.87 2.55
N GLY A 148 -20.20 14.96 3.18
CA GLY A 148 -20.21 15.10 4.64
C GLY A 148 -18.86 15.46 5.26
N GLY A 149 -17.87 15.83 4.44
CA GLY A 149 -16.48 16.02 4.86
C GLY A 149 -15.79 14.70 5.13
N SER A 150 -14.50 14.72 5.38
CA SER A 150 -13.75 13.51 5.72
C SER A 150 -12.43 13.82 6.41
N ARG A 151 -11.93 12.81 7.13
CA ARG A 151 -10.55 12.73 7.59
C ARG A 151 -10.07 11.31 7.34
N ILE A 152 -9.23 11.15 6.32
CA ILE A 152 -8.72 9.83 5.95
C ILE A 152 -7.50 9.50 6.80
N THR A 153 -7.56 8.41 7.54
CA THR A 153 -6.50 8.00 8.48
C THR A 153 -5.91 6.64 8.16
N CYS A 154 -6.52 5.92 7.23
CA CYS A 154 -6.00 4.64 6.78
C CYS A 154 -6.37 4.41 5.31
N PHE A 155 -5.53 3.67 4.63
CA PHE A 155 -5.57 3.54 3.19
C PHE A 155 -5.08 2.15 2.76
N ALA A 156 -5.84 1.49 1.89
CA ALA A 156 -5.37 0.31 1.18
C ALA A 156 -5.16 0.71 -0.29
N PRO A 157 -3.97 0.50 -0.85
CA PRO A 157 -3.70 0.83 -2.25
C PRO A 157 -4.59 -0.01 -3.17
N PHE A 158 -4.59 0.36 -4.44
CA PHE A 158 -5.33 -0.39 -5.45
C PHE A 158 -4.91 -1.85 -5.43
N HIS A 159 -5.91 -2.71 -5.30
CA HIS A 159 -5.78 -4.14 -5.43
C HIS A 159 -6.42 -4.56 -6.75
N ASN A 160 -5.64 -5.22 -7.56
CA ASN A 160 -6.10 -5.73 -8.84
C ASN A 160 -6.82 -7.06 -8.61
N VAL A 161 -8.12 -7.08 -8.81
CA VAL A 161 -8.91 -8.30 -8.89
C VAL A 161 -9.04 -8.67 -10.37
N THR A 162 -8.00 -9.27 -10.90
CA THR A 162 -8.04 -9.71 -12.30
C THR A 162 -8.78 -11.01 -12.45
N TYR A 163 -9.88 -10.99 -13.14
CA TYR A 163 -10.34 -12.13 -13.90
C TYR A 163 -11.15 -11.72 -15.14
N TRP A 164 -10.67 -12.13 -16.28
CA TRP A 164 -11.23 -12.32 -17.62
C TRP A 164 -12.18 -11.27 -18.23
N CYS A 165 -12.83 -10.39 -17.51
CA CYS A 165 -13.74 -9.40 -18.08
C CYS A 165 -14.05 -8.20 -17.17
N ALA A 166 -13.43 -8.05 -16.00
CA ALA A 166 -13.70 -6.93 -15.11
C ALA A 166 -12.39 -6.43 -14.50
N ASP A 167 -11.79 -5.48 -15.18
CA ASP A 167 -10.62 -4.73 -14.68
C ASP A 167 -11.07 -3.71 -13.63
N GLU A 168 -11.68 -4.21 -12.55
CA GLU A 168 -12.07 -3.33 -11.46
C GLU A 168 -10.99 -3.23 -10.42
N GLU A 169 -10.51 -2.04 -10.26
CA GLU A 169 -9.46 -1.70 -9.35
C GLU A 169 -9.96 -0.72 -8.32
N ARG A 170 -9.69 -1.02 -7.05
CA ARG A 170 -10.20 -0.24 -5.95
C ARG A 170 -9.12 0.12 -4.96
N CYS A 171 -9.20 1.36 -4.54
CA CYS A 171 -8.51 1.88 -3.40
C CYS A 171 -9.53 2.07 -2.27
N ILE A 172 -9.26 1.53 -1.10
CA ILE A 172 -10.12 1.66 0.08
C ILE A 172 -9.51 2.63 1.07
N LEU A 173 -10.33 3.55 1.56
CA LEU A 173 -9.96 4.55 2.53
C LEU A 173 -10.84 4.40 3.78
N TYR A 174 -10.28 4.70 4.93
CA TYR A 174 -11.07 4.84 6.16
C TYR A 174 -11.22 6.31 6.53
N ASP A 175 -12.46 6.76 6.54
CA ASP A 175 -12.87 8.10 6.97
C ASP A 175 -13.18 8.06 8.48
N GLU A 176 -12.20 8.46 9.28
CA GLU A 176 -12.32 8.45 10.75
C GLU A 176 -13.36 9.47 11.26
N GLN A 177 -13.54 10.59 10.56
CA GLN A 177 -14.51 11.61 10.93
C GLN A 177 -15.94 11.06 10.93
N ASN A 178 -16.27 10.25 9.94
CA ASN A 178 -17.59 9.67 9.77
C ASN A 178 -17.65 8.19 10.16
N ALA A 179 -16.55 7.62 10.64
CA ALA A 179 -16.40 6.21 11.02
C ALA A 179 -16.92 5.26 9.93
N ARG A 180 -16.39 5.39 8.72
CA ARG A 180 -16.86 4.62 7.54
C ARG A 180 -15.71 4.30 6.59
N PHE A 181 -15.86 3.24 5.80
CA PHE A 181 -15.01 2.98 4.66
C PHE A 181 -15.55 3.68 3.40
N ILE A 182 -14.63 4.19 2.59
CA ILE A 182 -14.89 4.81 1.29
C ILE A 182 -14.02 4.12 0.25
N GLY A 183 -14.51 3.96 -0.98
CA GLY A 183 -13.73 3.44 -2.08
C GLY A 183 -13.52 4.47 -3.18
N ILE A 184 -12.37 4.36 -3.83
CA ILE A 184 -12.12 4.98 -5.13
C ILE A 184 -12.05 3.83 -6.11
N THR A 185 -12.96 3.80 -7.08
CA THR A 185 -13.02 2.75 -8.09
C THR A 185 -12.79 3.34 -9.46
N HIS A 186 -12.30 2.50 -10.35
CA HIS A 186 -12.14 2.81 -11.74
C HIS A 186 -13.04 1.91 -12.58
N TYR A 187 -13.72 2.49 -13.56
CA TYR A 187 -14.43 1.78 -14.60
C TYR A 187 -13.77 2.06 -15.94
N PRO A 188 -13.18 1.07 -16.59
CA PRO A 188 -12.74 1.24 -17.96
C PRO A 188 -13.97 1.42 -18.87
N GLN A 189 -14.25 2.65 -19.27
CA GLN A 189 -15.18 2.91 -20.35
C GLN A 189 -14.38 3.02 -21.66
N TRP A 190 -14.59 2.09 -22.54
CA TRP A 190 -13.97 2.11 -23.86
C TRP A 190 -14.27 3.43 -24.58
N GLY A 191 -13.25 4.25 -24.79
CA GLY A 191 -13.32 5.45 -25.62
C GLY A 191 -13.74 6.75 -24.93
N ALA A 192 -13.75 6.84 -23.62
CA ALA A 192 -14.03 8.08 -22.87
C ALA A 192 -12.78 8.62 -22.16
N VAL A 193 -12.75 9.96 -22.01
CA VAL A 193 -11.84 10.60 -21.04
C VAL A 193 -12.27 10.17 -19.66
N TYR A 194 -11.42 9.44 -18.96
CA TYR A 194 -11.72 8.91 -17.63
C TYR A 194 -11.78 10.04 -16.62
N THR A 195 -12.94 10.28 -16.09
CA THR A 195 -13.11 11.05 -14.87
C THR A 195 -13.06 10.08 -13.70
N PRO A 196 -12.30 10.35 -12.62
CA PRO A 196 -12.34 9.53 -11.43
C PRO A 196 -13.77 9.48 -10.92
N ALA A 197 -14.40 8.32 -11.05
CA ALA A 197 -15.65 8.08 -10.37
C ALA A 197 -15.29 7.76 -8.91
N ILE A 198 -15.42 8.75 -8.04
CA ILE A 198 -15.47 8.46 -6.63
C ILE A 198 -16.79 7.79 -6.38
N VAL A 199 -16.72 6.51 -6.21
CA VAL A 199 -17.87 5.72 -5.84
C VAL A 199 -17.96 5.80 -4.33
N TYR A 200 -18.86 6.64 -3.84
CA TYR A 200 -19.39 6.42 -2.52
C TYR A 200 -20.02 5.03 -2.57
N PHE A 201 -19.45 4.10 -1.83
CA PHE A 201 -20.09 2.82 -1.68
C PHE A 201 -21.50 3.09 -1.17
N LYS A 202 -22.48 2.91 -2.03
CA LYS A 202 -23.83 2.75 -1.57
C LYS A 202 -23.84 1.49 -0.75
N THR A 203 -23.78 1.65 0.53
CA THR A 203 -23.81 0.57 1.47
C THR A 203 -25.16 -0.10 1.39
N TYR A 204 -25.20 -1.25 0.81
CA TYR A 204 -26.34 -2.15 0.86
C TYR A 204 -26.36 -2.98 2.16
N ASP A 205 -25.70 -2.51 3.20
CA ASP A 205 -25.89 -3.06 4.54
C ASP A 205 -27.37 -3.04 4.99
N GLN A 206 -28.24 -2.29 4.29
CA GLN A 206 -29.67 -2.31 4.55
C GLN A 206 -30.36 -3.57 4.00
N ASP A 207 -29.82 -4.15 2.93
CA ASP A 207 -30.44 -5.29 2.23
C ASP A 207 -29.67 -6.60 2.44
N LEU A 208 -28.46 -6.55 3.02
CA LEU A 208 -27.67 -7.72 3.37
C LEU A 208 -27.70 -7.93 4.87
N GLU A 209 -27.96 -9.14 5.31
CA GLU A 209 -27.84 -9.53 6.71
C GLU A 209 -26.35 -9.51 7.10
N VAL A 210 -25.94 -8.44 7.77
CA VAL A 210 -24.64 -8.37 8.40
C VAL A 210 -24.65 -9.34 9.58
N PRO A 211 -23.67 -10.25 9.70
CA PRO A 211 -23.60 -11.18 10.81
C PRO A 211 -23.67 -10.46 12.17
N SER A 212 -24.31 -11.08 13.13
CA SER A 212 -24.43 -10.51 14.48
C SER A 212 -23.06 -10.24 15.09
N GLY A 213 -22.85 -9.03 15.58
CA GLY A 213 -21.59 -8.61 16.20
C GLY A 213 -20.57 -8.04 15.21
N VAL A 214 -20.84 -8.06 13.92
CA VAL A 214 -19.98 -7.43 12.89
C VAL A 214 -20.42 -5.98 12.70
N LEU A 215 -19.46 -5.05 12.76
CA LEU A 215 -19.71 -3.63 12.51
C LEU A 215 -20.03 -3.40 11.02
N ARG A 216 -20.90 -2.43 10.78
CA ARG A 216 -21.28 -2.04 9.42
C ARG A 216 -20.22 -1.14 8.82
N VAL A 217 -19.77 -1.44 7.60
CA VAL A 217 -18.70 -0.69 6.90
C VAL A 217 -19.04 0.79 6.66
N ASN A 218 -20.32 1.14 6.60
CA ASN A 218 -20.80 2.53 6.47
C ASN A 218 -21.03 3.22 7.81
N ASN A 219 -20.94 2.49 8.91
CA ASN A 219 -21.09 3.01 10.27
C ASN A 219 -20.36 2.09 11.24
N MET A 220 -19.07 2.28 11.35
CA MET A 220 -18.19 1.52 12.25
C MET A 220 -18.36 1.94 13.73
N GLY A 221 -19.26 2.89 13.99
CA GLY A 221 -19.46 3.47 15.32
C GLY A 221 -18.48 4.60 15.62
N ALA A 222 -19.02 5.69 16.17
CA ALA A 222 -18.25 6.88 16.48
C ALA A 222 -17.02 6.57 17.37
N GLY A 223 -15.87 7.14 17.00
CA GLY A 223 -14.61 6.93 17.72
C GLY A 223 -13.85 5.65 17.32
N THR A 224 -14.39 4.81 16.45
CA THR A 224 -13.63 3.69 15.89
C THR A 224 -12.50 4.21 15.01
N ARG A 225 -11.30 3.71 15.22
CA ARG A 225 -10.11 4.04 14.43
C ARG A 225 -9.67 2.83 13.61
N CYS A 226 -9.21 3.05 12.40
CA CYS A 226 -8.58 2.02 11.59
C CYS A 226 -7.06 2.21 11.64
N LEU A 227 -6.32 1.16 11.98
CA LEU A 227 -4.88 1.19 12.11
C LEU A 227 -4.18 0.69 10.83
N ALA A 228 -4.80 -0.25 10.14
CA ALA A 228 -4.29 -0.80 8.88
C ALA A 228 -5.40 -1.46 8.09
N ILE A 229 -5.27 -1.50 6.77
CA ILE A 229 -6.16 -2.20 5.85
C ILE A 229 -5.31 -3.06 4.92
N GLY A 230 -5.70 -4.31 4.73
CA GLY A 230 -5.11 -5.22 3.75
C GLY A 230 -6.18 -5.76 2.81
N ALA A 231 -5.77 -6.09 1.59
CA ALA A 231 -6.65 -6.68 0.60
C ALA A 231 -6.30 -8.16 0.38
N TYR A 232 -7.30 -8.99 0.19
CA TYR A 232 -7.11 -10.37 -0.24
C TYR A 232 -8.21 -10.82 -1.19
N GLU A 233 -7.86 -11.70 -2.08
CA GLU A 233 -8.78 -12.27 -3.04
C GLU A 233 -9.41 -13.53 -2.45
N LYS A 234 -10.72 -13.62 -2.49
CA LYS A 234 -11.45 -14.84 -2.13
C LYS A 234 -12.24 -15.32 -3.33
N LYS A 235 -11.97 -16.56 -3.73
CA LYS A 235 -12.69 -17.22 -4.83
C LYS A 235 -13.88 -17.98 -4.25
N ASP A 236 -15.07 -17.55 -4.60
CA ASP A 236 -16.28 -18.30 -4.29
C ASP A 236 -16.83 -18.96 -5.57
N VAL A 237 -17.25 -20.20 -5.43
CA VAL A 237 -17.94 -20.90 -6.51
C VAL A 237 -19.43 -20.65 -6.36
N ALA A 238 -20.02 -19.94 -7.32
CA ALA A 238 -21.46 -19.74 -7.35
C ALA A 238 -22.20 -21.09 -7.51
N SER A 239 -23.44 -21.16 -7.02
CA SER A 239 -24.28 -22.34 -7.06
C SER A 239 -24.55 -22.91 -8.49
N ASN A 240 -24.31 -22.10 -9.52
CA ASN A 240 -24.41 -22.47 -10.93
C ASN A 240 -23.07 -22.93 -11.53
N GLY A 241 -22.02 -23.08 -10.72
CA GLY A 241 -20.67 -23.46 -11.16
C GLY A 241 -19.86 -22.31 -11.78
N GLY A 242 -20.40 -21.09 -11.83
CA GLY A 242 -19.66 -19.90 -12.20
C GLY A 242 -18.74 -19.46 -11.07
N LEU A 243 -17.59 -18.87 -11.41
CA LEU A 243 -16.73 -18.24 -10.43
C LEU A 243 -17.26 -16.83 -10.16
N THR A 244 -17.62 -16.54 -8.92
CA THR A 244 -17.85 -15.17 -8.45
C THR A 244 -16.64 -14.71 -7.69
N PHE A 245 -16.11 -13.58 -8.09
CA PHE A 245 -14.95 -12.95 -7.42
C PHE A 245 -15.46 -11.89 -6.46
N TRP A 246 -14.94 -11.93 -5.24
CA TRP A 246 -15.15 -10.91 -4.23
C TRP A 246 -13.82 -10.29 -3.93
N SER A 247 -13.74 -8.97 -3.96
CA SER A 247 -12.64 -8.29 -3.33
C SER A 247 -12.88 -8.25 -1.84
N ASN A 248 -12.08 -8.99 -1.09
CA ASN A 248 -12.15 -9.01 0.35
C ASN A 248 -11.05 -8.14 0.93
N TYR A 249 -11.36 -7.54 2.06
CA TYR A 249 -10.45 -6.71 2.83
C TYR A 249 -10.50 -7.12 4.29
N VAL A 250 -9.39 -6.90 4.97
CA VAL A 250 -9.31 -6.99 6.41
C VAL A 250 -8.76 -5.68 6.96
N SER A 251 -9.37 -5.16 8.00
CA SER A 251 -8.87 -4.01 8.72
C SER A 251 -8.60 -4.34 10.19
N LEU A 252 -7.52 -3.79 10.71
CA LEU A 252 -7.27 -3.77 12.14
C LEU A 252 -7.87 -2.50 12.71
N ILE A 253 -8.87 -2.64 13.58
CA ILE A 253 -9.64 -1.53 14.13
C ILE A 253 -9.52 -1.46 15.64
N ASP A 254 -9.49 -0.24 16.17
CA ASP A 254 -9.68 0.07 17.59
C ASP A 254 -11.14 0.47 17.79
N VAL A 255 -11.92 -0.45 18.34
CA VAL A 255 -13.37 -0.30 18.45
C VAL A 255 -13.69 0.85 19.41
N GLN A 256 -14.31 1.92 18.87
CA GLN A 256 -14.70 3.12 19.62
C GLN A 256 -13.55 3.78 20.41
N GLY A 257 -12.29 3.57 20.02
CA GLY A 257 -11.13 4.13 20.69
C GLY A 257 -10.90 3.58 22.11
N THR A 258 -11.36 2.37 22.37
CA THR A 258 -11.29 1.75 23.72
C THR A 258 -9.97 1.03 23.98
N GLY A 259 -9.10 0.89 22.99
CA GLY A 259 -7.91 0.05 23.04
C GLY A 259 -8.21 -1.44 22.89
N ASN A 260 -9.44 -1.80 22.56
CA ASN A 260 -9.81 -3.15 22.17
C ASN A 260 -9.69 -3.27 20.66
N TYR A 261 -8.72 -4.04 20.22
CA TYR A 261 -8.43 -4.19 18.79
C TYR A 261 -9.09 -5.44 18.25
N ASP A 262 -9.82 -5.25 17.16
CA ASP A 262 -10.45 -6.32 16.40
C ASP A 262 -9.91 -6.36 14.97
N LEU A 263 -9.98 -7.52 14.34
CA LEU A 263 -9.91 -7.69 12.91
C LEU A 263 -11.33 -7.70 12.36
N HIS A 264 -11.59 -6.79 11.44
CA HIS A 264 -12.86 -6.65 10.76
C HIS A 264 -12.67 -7.00 9.29
N GLU A 265 -13.34 -8.06 8.84
CA GLU A 265 -13.34 -8.50 7.46
C GLU A 265 -14.56 -7.95 6.74
N PHE A 266 -14.37 -7.48 5.52
CA PHE A 266 -15.45 -7.00 4.68
C PHE A 266 -15.19 -7.32 3.21
N ALA A 267 -16.27 -7.40 2.45
CA ALA A 267 -16.23 -7.71 1.03
C ALA A 267 -16.84 -6.58 0.21
N VAL A 268 -16.26 -6.35 -0.95
CA VAL A 268 -16.82 -5.48 -1.98
C VAL A 268 -17.24 -6.36 -3.14
N LYS A 269 -18.52 -6.30 -3.51
CA LYS A 269 -19.11 -7.02 -4.62
C LYS A 269 -19.58 -6.06 -5.68
N ASP A 270 -19.29 -6.40 -6.93
CA ASP A 270 -19.90 -5.73 -8.06
C ASP A 270 -21.27 -6.30 -8.35
N MET A 271 -22.19 -5.39 -8.52
CA MET A 271 -23.49 -5.70 -9.10
C MET A 271 -23.59 -4.97 -10.43
N ASP A 272 -24.27 -5.57 -11.38
CA ASP A 272 -24.42 -5.05 -12.74
C ASP A 272 -24.67 -3.54 -12.78
N ASN A 273 -23.90 -2.83 -13.61
CA ASN A 273 -24.11 -1.44 -13.99
C ASN A 273 -24.04 -0.37 -12.86
N ASN A 274 -22.87 -0.17 -12.27
CA ASN A 274 -22.52 0.96 -11.39
C ASN A 274 -23.01 0.91 -9.94
N SER A 275 -23.36 -0.23 -9.40
CA SER A 275 -23.60 -0.35 -7.97
C SER A 275 -22.59 -1.30 -7.32
N HIS A 276 -21.88 -0.79 -6.32
CA HIS A 276 -20.96 -1.57 -5.51
C HIS A 276 -21.60 -1.86 -4.17
N LEU A 277 -21.61 -3.12 -3.81
CA LEU A 277 -22.01 -3.58 -2.49
C LEU A 277 -20.78 -3.73 -1.63
N ILE A 278 -20.80 -3.12 -0.47
CA ILE A 278 -19.79 -3.35 0.57
C ILE A 278 -20.50 -3.82 1.83
N THR A 279 -20.00 -4.90 2.41
CA THR A 279 -20.59 -5.49 3.62
C THR A 279 -19.53 -6.07 4.53
N GLY A 280 -19.72 -5.92 5.85
CA GLY A 280 -18.94 -6.65 6.84
C GLY A 280 -19.26 -8.15 6.76
N THR A 281 -18.24 -8.99 6.81
CA THR A 281 -18.38 -10.44 6.69
C THR A 281 -18.00 -11.18 7.96
N ASP A 282 -17.03 -10.69 8.72
CA ASP A 282 -16.58 -11.27 9.99
C ASP A 282 -15.91 -10.22 10.88
N GLN A 283 -15.94 -10.42 12.19
CA GLN A 283 -15.20 -9.59 13.16
C GLN A 283 -14.80 -10.44 14.37
N TYR A 284 -13.54 -10.33 14.74
CA TYR A 284 -13.01 -11.08 15.87
C TYR A 284 -11.84 -10.37 16.55
N GLY A 285 -11.64 -10.64 17.83
CA GLY A 285 -10.58 -10.03 18.62
C GLY A 285 -9.19 -10.29 18.07
N PHE A 286 -8.36 -9.26 18.03
CA PHE A 286 -6.96 -9.37 17.63
C PHE A 286 -6.13 -9.90 18.81
N SER A 287 -5.51 -11.07 18.65
CA SER A 287 -4.74 -11.73 19.72
C SER A 287 -3.49 -10.93 20.17
N GLY A 288 -2.99 -10.03 19.33
CA GLY A 288 -1.85 -9.15 19.64
C GLY A 288 -2.23 -7.82 20.29
N SER A 289 -3.49 -7.61 20.69
CA SER A 289 -3.99 -6.32 21.19
C SER A 289 -3.15 -5.74 22.35
N SER A 290 -2.72 -6.56 23.28
CA SER A 290 -1.93 -6.12 24.43
C SER A 290 -0.48 -5.72 24.10
N LEU A 291 -0.02 -6.02 22.87
CA LEU A 291 1.33 -5.69 22.39
C LEU A 291 1.36 -4.37 21.63
N LEU A 292 0.20 -3.89 21.16
CA LEU A 292 0.16 -2.66 20.38
C LEU A 292 0.34 -1.43 21.27
N THR A 293 1.15 -0.52 20.76
CA THR A 293 1.42 0.80 21.35
C THR A 293 1.29 1.88 20.26
N PRO A 294 1.23 3.17 20.60
CA PRO A 294 1.23 4.24 19.62
C PRO A 294 2.46 4.25 18.68
N GLN A 295 3.54 3.60 19.08
CA GLN A 295 4.78 3.47 18.30
C GLN A 295 4.85 2.18 17.49
N SER A 296 3.84 1.32 17.58
CA SER A 296 3.80 0.09 16.81
C SER A 296 3.72 0.38 15.31
N VAL A 297 4.54 -0.32 14.55
CA VAL A 297 4.48 -0.32 13.08
C VAL A 297 3.68 -1.54 12.65
N ILE A 298 2.72 -1.32 11.76
CA ILE A 298 1.85 -2.38 11.24
C ILE A 298 1.97 -2.41 9.72
N LYS A 299 2.20 -3.58 9.16
CA LYS A 299 2.23 -3.81 7.72
C LYS A 299 1.34 -4.98 7.37
N MET A 300 0.23 -4.70 6.73
CA MET A 300 -0.64 -5.73 6.18
C MET A 300 -0.16 -6.17 4.80
N SER A 301 -0.40 -7.43 4.47
CA SER A 301 -0.17 -7.94 3.12
C SER A 301 -1.16 -7.28 2.16
N SER A 302 -0.71 -6.99 0.95
CA SER A 302 -1.60 -6.59 -0.14
C SER A 302 -2.38 -7.77 -0.73
N ASN A 303 -1.97 -8.99 -0.44
CA ASN A 303 -2.59 -10.20 -0.96
C ASN A 303 -2.49 -11.35 0.06
N PHE A 304 -3.48 -11.47 0.93
CA PHE A 304 -3.55 -12.53 1.95
C PHE A 304 -3.82 -13.95 1.40
N GLU A 305 -4.28 -14.10 0.18
CA GLU A 305 -4.43 -15.44 -0.43
C GLU A 305 -3.07 -16.11 -0.60
N LYS A 306 -2.08 -15.35 -1.05
CA LYS A 306 -0.71 -15.85 -1.25
C LYS A 306 0.18 -15.69 -0.02
N ASN A 307 -0.09 -14.64 0.77
CA ASN A 307 0.62 -14.35 2.01
C ASN A 307 -0.40 -14.05 3.14
N PRO A 308 -0.95 -15.08 3.80
CA PRO A 308 -1.98 -14.93 4.81
C PRO A 308 -1.44 -14.41 6.16
N TYR A 309 -0.43 -13.58 6.11
CA TYR A 309 0.24 -13.03 7.28
C TYR A 309 0.25 -11.50 7.23
N PHE A 310 0.20 -10.88 8.39
CA PHE A 310 0.62 -9.50 8.54
C PHE A 310 1.61 -9.34 9.67
N TYR A 311 2.29 -8.21 9.68
CA TYR A 311 3.45 -7.93 10.50
C TYR A 311 3.17 -6.74 11.39
N PHE A 312 3.55 -6.84 12.67
CA PHE A 312 3.42 -5.73 13.60
C PHE A 312 4.52 -5.76 14.66
N THR A 313 4.81 -4.59 15.22
CA THR A 313 5.79 -4.46 16.30
C THR A 313 5.10 -4.12 17.62
N ASP A 314 5.79 -4.36 18.73
CA ASP A 314 5.36 -3.91 20.05
C ASP A 314 5.67 -2.42 20.32
N GLY A 315 6.11 -1.69 19.28
CA GLY A 315 6.56 -0.31 19.41
C GLY A 315 7.98 -0.17 19.93
N ASP A 316 8.69 -1.27 20.12
CA ASP A 316 10.11 -1.34 20.43
C ASP A 316 10.81 -2.24 19.38
N LYS A 317 11.54 -3.23 19.78
CA LYS A 317 12.43 -4.04 18.91
C LYS A 317 11.85 -5.38 18.48
N ASN A 318 10.69 -5.77 18.97
CA ASN A 318 10.11 -7.06 18.65
C ASN A 318 9.16 -6.97 17.46
N LEU A 319 9.40 -7.82 16.46
CA LEU A 319 8.51 -8.04 15.32
C LEU A 319 7.69 -9.31 15.57
N TYR A 320 6.40 -9.17 15.46
CA TYR A 320 5.44 -10.26 15.50
C TYR A 320 4.82 -10.49 14.13
N ILE A 321 4.49 -11.75 13.86
CA ILE A 321 3.76 -12.15 12.67
C ILE A 321 2.42 -12.71 13.10
N TYR A 322 1.35 -12.22 12.50
CA TYR A 322 -0.01 -12.71 12.71
C TYR A 322 -0.43 -13.56 11.51
N SER A 323 -0.93 -14.75 11.79
CA SER A 323 -1.53 -15.62 10.78
C SER A 323 -3.04 -15.40 10.70
N MET A 324 -3.53 -14.99 9.54
CA MET A 324 -4.97 -14.85 9.30
C MET A 324 -5.71 -16.20 9.41
N GLN A 325 -5.04 -17.28 8.99
CA GLN A 325 -5.64 -18.63 9.05
C GLN A 325 -5.74 -19.17 10.47
N MET A 326 -4.69 -18.96 11.28
CA MET A 326 -4.64 -19.48 12.66
C MET A 326 -5.23 -18.50 13.68
N ARG A 327 -5.53 -17.28 13.26
CA ARG A 327 -6.00 -16.17 14.13
C ARG A 327 -5.13 -15.97 15.38
N SER A 328 -3.83 -16.11 15.20
CA SER A 328 -2.84 -16.02 16.29
C SER A 328 -1.55 -15.36 15.80
N HIS A 329 -0.75 -14.89 16.74
CA HIS A 329 0.53 -14.26 16.46
C HIS A 329 1.70 -15.02 17.08
N MET A 330 2.88 -14.84 16.51
CA MET A 330 4.14 -15.37 17.02
C MET A 330 5.21 -14.27 16.99
N LEU A 331 6.10 -14.27 18.01
CA LEU A 331 7.32 -13.47 17.96
C LEU A 331 8.24 -14.07 16.89
N ALA A 332 8.59 -13.27 15.89
CA ALA A 332 9.36 -13.69 14.75
C ALA A 332 10.82 -13.23 14.80
N TYR A 333 11.04 -12.00 15.27
CA TYR A 333 12.37 -11.40 15.25
C TYR A 333 12.51 -10.35 16.35
N THR A 334 13.71 -10.25 16.93
CA THR A 334 14.06 -9.19 17.88
C THR A 334 15.25 -8.42 17.31
N ALA A 335 15.03 -7.16 16.97
CA ALA A 335 16.03 -6.27 16.41
C ALA A 335 17.04 -5.76 17.45
N GLY A 336 18.13 -5.16 16.99
CA GLY A 336 19.13 -4.53 17.88
C GLY A 336 18.62 -3.25 18.55
N SER A 337 17.74 -2.51 17.89
CA SER A 337 17.07 -1.32 18.43
C SER A 337 15.60 -1.27 17.96
N ARG A 338 14.88 -0.22 18.37
CA ARG A 338 13.46 -0.04 18.02
C ARG A 338 13.25 -0.09 16.50
N ILE A 339 12.29 -0.89 16.04
CA ILE A 339 11.89 -0.97 14.65
C ILE A 339 11.02 0.25 14.33
N THR A 340 11.41 1.00 13.30
CA THR A 340 10.75 2.26 12.88
C THR A 340 9.99 2.12 11.57
N GLY A 341 10.21 1.05 10.81
CA GLY A 341 9.52 0.82 9.54
C GLY A 341 9.63 -0.61 9.07
N ILE A 342 8.66 -1.04 8.29
CA ILE A 342 8.59 -2.37 7.67
C ILE A 342 8.28 -2.18 6.18
N SER A 343 9.12 -2.75 5.32
CA SER A 343 8.87 -2.79 3.87
C SER A 343 9.05 -4.20 3.35
N GLY A 344 8.05 -4.72 2.63
CA GLY A 344 8.11 -6.05 2.02
C GLY A 344 8.62 -5.99 0.58
N SER A 345 9.36 -7.03 0.16
CA SER A 345 9.44 -7.35 -1.27
C SER A 345 8.07 -7.82 -1.74
N PRO A 346 7.68 -7.62 -3.00
CA PRO A 346 6.42 -8.14 -3.49
C PRO A 346 6.41 -9.67 -3.39
N VAL A 347 5.30 -10.24 -2.93
CA VAL A 347 5.11 -11.70 -2.82
C VAL A 347 5.12 -12.35 -4.19
N VAL A 348 4.70 -11.61 -5.17
CA VAL A 348 4.77 -11.97 -6.60
C VAL A 348 4.71 -10.67 -7.38
N CYS A 349 5.59 -10.46 -8.32
CA CYS A 349 5.21 -9.71 -9.50
C CYS A 349 4.13 -10.56 -10.17
N GLU A 350 2.87 -10.17 -10.07
CA GLU A 350 1.83 -10.79 -10.89
C GLU A 350 2.08 -10.38 -12.33
N PHE A 351 3.00 -11.10 -12.97
CA PHE A 351 3.04 -11.12 -14.40
C PHE A 351 1.85 -11.94 -14.86
N TYR A 352 0.90 -11.30 -15.49
CA TYR A 352 -0.06 -11.96 -16.33
C TYR A 352 0.66 -12.53 -17.54
N GLY A 353 1.32 -13.65 -17.36
CA GLY A 353 1.80 -14.52 -18.41
C GLY A 353 1.02 -15.81 -18.33
N TYR A 354 0.41 -16.22 -19.41
CA TYR A 354 -0.21 -17.52 -19.57
C TYR A 354 0.69 -18.62 -18.97
N GLY A 355 0.29 -19.17 -17.84
CA GLY A 355 0.78 -20.46 -17.35
C GLY A 355 1.90 -20.45 -16.32
N GLY A 356 2.28 -19.35 -15.71
CA GLY A 356 3.34 -19.32 -14.70
C GLY A 356 2.83 -19.33 -13.27
N ASN A 357 2.83 -20.47 -12.58
CA ASN A 357 2.81 -20.58 -11.13
C ASN A 357 4.22 -20.19 -10.58
N SER A 358 4.59 -18.94 -10.66
CA SER A 358 5.81 -18.45 -10.01
C SER A 358 5.44 -17.98 -8.60
N THR A 359 5.43 -18.91 -7.65
CA THR A 359 5.59 -18.56 -6.25
C THR A 359 7.03 -18.12 -6.08
N ASP A 360 7.29 -16.82 -5.90
CA ASP A 360 8.62 -16.37 -5.51
C ASP A 360 8.89 -16.89 -4.09
N PRO A 361 9.82 -17.86 -3.91
CA PRO A 361 10.13 -18.39 -2.60
C PRO A 361 10.89 -17.39 -1.72
N ASN A 362 11.22 -16.22 -2.24
CA ASN A 362 12.12 -15.25 -1.59
C ASN A 362 11.38 -14.03 -1.03
N PHE A 363 10.19 -14.21 -0.47
CA PHE A 363 9.52 -13.11 0.21
C PHE A 363 10.31 -12.65 1.44
N ARG A 364 10.68 -11.37 1.46
CA ARG A 364 11.54 -10.79 2.50
C ARG A 364 10.96 -9.49 3.02
N LEU A 365 11.29 -9.17 4.27
CA LEU A 365 11.04 -7.86 4.86
C LEU A 365 12.36 -7.12 5.11
N ALA A 366 12.35 -5.82 4.83
CA ALA A 366 13.33 -4.87 5.32
C ALA A 366 12.75 -4.17 6.55
N LEU A 367 13.48 -4.18 7.65
CA LEU A 367 13.12 -3.57 8.92
C LEU A 367 14.09 -2.43 9.22
N SER A 368 13.63 -1.18 9.14
CA SER A 368 14.45 -0.05 9.58
C SER A 368 14.43 0.06 11.10
N GLN A 369 15.55 0.48 11.66
CA GLN A 369 15.77 0.61 13.09
C GLN A 369 16.19 2.03 13.46
N GLU A 370 15.86 2.45 14.68
CA GLU A 370 16.14 3.79 15.20
C GLU A 370 17.64 4.16 15.20
N ASN A 371 18.52 3.16 15.33
CA ASN A 371 19.97 3.35 15.26
C ASN A 371 20.52 3.50 13.84
N GLY A 372 19.66 3.49 12.81
CA GLY A 372 20.04 3.58 11.41
C GLY A 372 20.48 2.25 10.79
N ASP A 373 20.21 1.14 11.42
CA ASP A 373 20.39 -0.19 10.83
C ASP A 373 19.14 -0.60 10.03
N ILE A 374 19.36 -1.50 9.05
CA ILE A 374 18.28 -2.17 8.33
C ILE A 374 18.56 -3.68 8.37
N ALA A 375 17.63 -4.41 8.95
CA ALA A 375 17.68 -5.88 8.95
C ALA A 375 16.80 -6.41 7.80
N ILE A 376 17.33 -7.35 7.04
CA ILE A 376 16.58 -8.11 6.04
C ILE A 376 16.29 -9.49 6.61
N ILE A 377 15.01 -9.83 6.68
CA ILE A 377 14.54 -11.12 7.19
C ILE A 377 13.79 -11.89 6.10
N ASP A 378 13.89 -13.21 6.16
CA ASP A 378 13.19 -14.13 5.26
C ASP A 378 11.88 -14.59 5.89
N VAL A 379 10.77 -14.22 5.26
CA VAL A 379 9.41 -14.55 5.72
C VAL A 379 8.66 -15.38 4.68
N ASN A 380 9.39 -16.19 3.92
CA ASN A 380 8.76 -17.09 2.96
C ASN A 380 7.82 -18.10 3.65
N THR A 381 6.92 -18.70 2.87
CA THR A 381 5.89 -19.60 3.39
C THR A 381 6.46 -20.74 4.23
N SER A 382 7.61 -21.31 3.87
CA SER A 382 8.17 -22.44 4.61
C SER A 382 8.71 -22.02 5.99
N GLN A 383 9.30 -20.84 6.09
CA GLN A 383 9.73 -20.28 7.38
C GLN A 383 8.55 -19.95 8.27
N MET A 384 7.46 -19.41 7.69
CA MET A 384 6.25 -19.09 8.42
C MET A 384 5.56 -20.34 8.97
N VAL A 385 5.44 -21.40 8.16
CA VAL A 385 4.91 -22.69 8.64
C VAL A 385 5.71 -23.20 9.83
N ARG A 386 7.04 -23.22 9.74
CA ARG A 386 7.91 -23.65 10.84
C ARG A 386 7.75 -22.79 12.10
N LEU A 387 7.64 -21.47 11.94
CA LEU A 387 7.42 -20.56 13.08
C LEU A 387 6.13 -20.91 13.83
N PHE A 388 5.03 -21.10 13.10
CA PHE A 388 3.72 -21.42 13.70
C PHE A 388 3.60 -22.88 14.19
N GLU A 389 4.46 -23.79 13.73
CA GLU A 389 4.61 -25.12 14.29
C GLU A 389 5.42 -25.15 15.60
N GLY A 390 5.90 -23.99 16.05
CA GLY A 390 6.65 -23.85 17.31
C GLY A 390 8.17 -24.03 17.16
N PHE A 391 8.67 -24.12 15.95
CA PHE A 391 10.11 -24.01 15.70
C PHE A 391 10.53 -22.53 15.79
N ALA A 392 11.76 -22.28 16.17
CA ALA A 392 12.34 -20.93 16.17
C ALA A 392 13.31 -20.80 14.97
N PRO A 393 12.82 -20.56 13.75
CA PRO A 393 13.68 -20.41 12.60
C PRO A 393 14.51 -19.14 12.75
N ASP A 394 15.79 -19.19 12.35
CA ASP A 394 16.58 -17.98 12.17
C ASP A 394 16.12 -17.29 10.88
N LEU A 395 15.41 -16.18 11.05
CA LEU A 395 14.83 -15.42 9.94
C LEU A 395 15.79 -14.33 9.44
N GLU A 396 16.78 -13.91 10.22
CA GLU A 396 17.69 -12.86 9.79
C GLU A 396 18.61 -13.36 8.68
N LEU A 397 18.56 -12.69 7.53
CA LEU A 397 19.49 -12.92 6.44
C LEU A 397 20.73 -12.04 6.59
N LYS A 398 20.51 -10.76 6.92
CA LYS A 398 21.60 -9.79 7.05
C LYS A 398 21.12 -8.48 7.65
N THR A 399 21.96 -7.87 8.47
CA THR A 399 21.79 -6.51 8.95
C THR A 399 22.86 -5.60 8.32
N PHE A 400 22.43 -4.44 7.91
CA PHE A 400 23.26 -3.37 7.33
C PHE A 400 23.18 -2.13 8.19
N SER A 401 24.27 -1.37 8.30
CA SER A 401 24.37 -0.17 9.11
C SER A 401 24.68 1.06 8.27
N GLY A 402 24.47 2.25 8.85
CA GLY A 402 24.94 3.51 8.28
C GLY A 402 23.93 4.25 7.42
N PHE A 403 22.63 3.92 7.52
CA PHE A 403 21.59 4.63 6.77
C PHE A 403 21.17 5.96 7.44
N GLY A 404 21.41 6.12 8.74
CA GLY A 404 20.93 7.27 9.48
C GLY A 404 19.45 7.14 9.86
N ASP A 405 18.74 8.25 9.97
CA ASP A 405 17.32 8.28 10.33
C ASP A 405 16.47 7.94 9.08
N VAL A 406 16.06 6.68 8.96
CA VAL A 406 15.29 6.17 7.82
C VAL A 406 13.86 6.70 7.86
N LYS A 407 13.46 7.39 6.80
CA LYS A 407 12.13 8.01 6.63
C LYS A 407 11.18 7.19 5.75
N GLY A 408 11.71 6.29 4.96
CA GLY A 408 10.92 5.40 4.14
C GLY A 408 11.76 4.38 3.39
N MET A 409 11.13 3.27 3.08
CA MET A 409 11.70 2.18 2.29
C MET A 409 10.66 1.68 1.30
N VAL A 410 11.03 1.52 0.05
CA VAL A 410 10.15 1.00 -0.98
C VAL A 410 10.88 -0.02 -1.84
N TRP A 411 10.18 -1.10 -2.20
CA TRP A 411 10.71 -2.05 -3.16
C TRP A 411 10.51 -1.52 -4.58
N CYS A 412 11.60 -1.42 -5.32
CA CYS A 412 11.61 -1.07 -6.73
C CYS A 412 11.74 -2.35 -7.55
N THR A 413 10.88 -2.54 -8.54
CA THR A 413 10.94 -3.66 -9.47
C THR A 413 11.52 -3.20 -10.81
N ASN A 414 12.36 -4.03 -11.43
CA ASN A 414 12.76 -3.78 -12.80
C ASN A 414 11.68 -4.36 -13.74
N TYR A 415 11.01 -3.50 -14.49
CA TYR A 415 10.03 -3.91 -15.49
C TYR A 415 10.72 -4.05 -16.86
N GLU A 416 11.72 -4.90 -16.92
CA GLU A 416 12.10 -5.49 -18.21
C GLU A 416 11.25 -6.75 -18.40
N GLY A 417 9.96 -6.53 -18.61
CA GLY A 417 9.06 -7.60 -18.99
C GLY A 417 9.31 -7.98 -20.43
N GLU A 418 9.91 -9.13 -20.65
CA GLU A 418 9.64 -9.86 -21.89
C GLU A 418 8.17 -10.29 -21.81
N TYR A 419 7.36 -9.74 -22.70
CA TYR A 419 5.98 -10.13 -22.93
C TYR A 419 5.94 -11.30 -23.95
#